data_ae9b25a19f2122c5d05b0b623e61f2a4
#
_entry.id   ae9b25a19f2122c5d05b0b623e61f2a4
#
_cell.length_a   1.000
_cell.length_b   1.000
_cell.length_c   1.000
_cell.angle_alpha   90.00
_cell.angle_beta   90.00
_cell.angle_gamma   90.00
#
_symmetry.space_group_name_H-M   'P 1'
#
loop_
_entity.id
_entity.type
_entity.pdbx_description
1 polymer ?
#
loop_
_entity_poly.entity_id
_entity_poly.type
_entity_poly.pdbx_seq_one_letter_code
_entity_poly.pdbx_strand_id
1 'polypeptide(L)' 'MKLDAEGLRKELENYFGTAIFAASPLAMADYIQVKKASDEELIRIAQKNGVDIYKYLSLD' A
#
# COMPACT_ATOMS: atom_id res chain seq x y z
N MET A 1 -7.92 1.33 18.21
CA MET A 1 -7.58 1.87 16.89
C MET A 1 -7.73 0.77 15.86
N LYS A 2 -8.38 1.07 14.77
CA LYS A 2 -8.69 0.07 13.75
C LYS A 2 -8.13 0.53 12.41
N LEU A 3 -7.51 -0.38 11.68
CA LEU A 3 -6.95 -0.11 10.36
C LEU A 3 -7.90 -0.58 9.27
N ASP A 4 -8.22 0.31 8.32
CA ASP A 4 -8.91 -0.07 7.09
C ASP A 4 -7.87 -0.65 6.11
N ALA A 5 -7.57 -1.92 6.30
CA ALA A 5 -6.53 -2.58 5.52
C ALA A 5 -6.90 -2.69 4.05
N GLU A 6 -8.19 -2.89 3.73
CA GLU A 6 -8.62 -2.96 2.34
C GLU A 6 -8.43 -1.65 1.61
N GLY A 7 -8.79 -0.53 2.26
CA GLY A 7 -8.60 0.78 1.66
C GLY A 7 -7.13 1.09 1.43
N LEU A 8 -6.30 0.78 2.42
CA LEU A 8 -4.86 1.00 2.31
C LEU A 8 -4.27 0.13 1.21
N ARG A 9 -4.67 -1.13 1.14
CA ARG A 9 -4.20 -2.05 0.10
C ARG A 9 -4.55 -1.52 -1.29
N LYS A 10 -5.79 -1.04 -1.48
CA LYS A 10 -6.22 -0.49 -2.76
C LYS A 10 -5.40 0.74 -3.14
N GLU A 11 -5.12 1.61 -2.20
CA GLU A 11 -4.31 2.80 -2.49
C GLU A 11 -2.91 2.40 -2.93
N LEU A 12 -2.30 1.44 -2.24
CA LEU A 12 -0.97 0.97 -2.60
C LEU A 12 -0.96 0.25 -3.94
N GLU A 13 -2.00 -0.52 -4.22
CA GLU A 13 -2.13 -1.16 -5.54
C GLU A 13 -2.21 -0.13 -6.65
N ASN A 14 -2.98 0.93 -6.44
CA ASN A 14 -3.06 2.01 -7.42
C ASN A 14 -1.73 2.74 -7.57
N TYR A 15 -1.04 2.98 -6.46
CA TYR A 15 0.25 3.65 -6.47
C TYR A 15 1.26 2.87 -7.31
N PHE A 16 1.42 1.57 -7.04
CA PHE A 16 2.38 0.76 -7.77
C PHE A 16 1.90 0.41 -9.16
N GLY A 17 0.59 0.27 -9.36
CA GLY A 17 0.03 0.05 -10.69
C GLY A 17 0.33 1.20 -11.64
N THR A 18 0.23 2.44 -11.14
CA THR A 18 0.60 3.62 -11.93
C THR A 18 2.09 3.61 -12.24
N ALA A 19 2.92 3.22 -11.29
CA ALA A 19 4.36 3.13 -11.51
C ALA A 19 4.72 2.06 -12.55
N ILE A 20 3.98 0.96 -12.57
CA ILE A 20 4.17 -0.08 -13.59
C ILE A 20 3.88 0.49 -14.97
N PHE A 21 2.81 1.29 -15.08
CA PHE A 21 2.47 1.96 -16.34
C PHE A 21 3.57 2.90 -16.79
N ALA A 22 4.31 3.47 -15.85
CA ALA A 22 5.45 4.33 -16.16
C ALA A 22 6.72 3.53 -16.48
N ALA A 23 6.58 2.23 -16.70
CA ALA A 23 7.65 1.32 -17.12
C ALA A 23 8.76 1.12 -16.08
N SER A 24 8.39 1.06 -14.81
CA SER A 24 9.33 0.72 -13.74
C SER A 24 9.21 -0.78 -13.40
N PRO A 25 10.18 -1.61 -13.79
CA PRO A 25 10.08 -3.06 -13.51
C PRO A 25 10.14 -3.38 -12.02
N LEU A 26 10.71 -2.50 -11.20
CA LEU A 26 10.77 -2.73 -9.76
C LEU A 26 9.40 -2.57 -9.10
N ALA A 27 8.52 -1.77 -9.70
CA ALA A 27 7.18 -1.56 -9.16
C ALA A 27 6.33 -2.82 -9.23
N MET A 28 6.61 -3.71 -10.17
CA MET A 28 5.86 -4.96 -10.28
C MET A 28 6.09 -5.86 -9.06
N ALA A 29 7.32 -5.94 -8.57
CA ALA A 29 7.63 -6.72 -7.38
C ALA A 29 6.91 -6.14 -6.16
N ASP A 30 6.89 -4.82 -6.03
CA ASP A 30 6.20 -4.15 -4.93
C ASP A 30 4.69 -4.36 -5.03
N TYR A 31 4.14 -4.32 -6.23
CA TYR A 31 2.71 -4.55 -6.44
C TYR A 31 2.31 -5.95 -5.97
N ILE A 32 3.12 -6.95 -6.31
CA ILE A 32 2.86 -8.33 -5.89
C ILE A 32 2.95 -8.44 -4.37
N GLN A 33 3.92 -7.78 -3.75
CA GLN A 33 4.07 -7.79 -2.30
C GLN A 33 2.83 -7.19 -1.62
N VAL A 34 2.30 -6.08 -2.15
CA VAL A 34 1.11 -5.45 -1.61
C VAL A 34 -0.07 -6.42 -1.62
N LYS A 35 -0.23 -7.19 -2.68
CA LYS A 35 -1.33 -8.14 -2.79
C LYS A 35 -1.27 -9.23 -1.72
N LYS A 36 -0.06 -9.60 -1.30
CA LYS A 36 0.15 -10.67 -0.33
C LYS A 36 0.43 -10.17 1.07
N ALA A 37 0.57 -8.87 1.26
CA ALA A 37 1.03 -8.29 2.51
C ALA A 37 -0.01 -8.43 3.62
N SER A 38 0.47 -8.69 4.83
CA SER A 38 -0.35 -8.59 6.03
C SER A 38 -0.62 -7.12 6.35
N ASP A 39 -1.51 -6.86 7.31
CA ASP A 39 -1.82 -5.48 7.71
C ASP A 39 -0.58 -4.73 8.15
N GLU A 40 0.28 -5.38 8.94
CA GLU A 40 1.52 -4.76 9.41
C GLU A 40 2.45 -4.43 8.24
N GLU A 41 2.54 -5.34 7.28
CA GLU A 41 3.38 -5.11 6.11
C GLU A 41 2.85 -3.99 5.25
N LEU A 42 1.52 -3.86 5.13
CA LEU A 42 0.92 -2.74 4.40
C LEU A 42 1.30 -1.41 5.01
N ILE A 43 1.26 -1.32 6.34
CA ILE A 43 1.67 -0.11 7.04
C ILE A 43 3.13 0.21 6.74
N ARG A 44 3.99 -0.78 6.79
CA ARG A 44 5.42 -0.61 6.52
C ARG A 44 5.66 -0.13 5.09
N ILE A 45 5.00 -0.76 4.13
CA ILE A 45 5.13 -0.38 2.73
C ILE A 45 4.65 1.05 2.51
N ALA A 46 3.51 1.40 3.11
CA ALA A 46 2.95 2.74 2.99
C ALA A 46 3.91 3.79 3.55
N GLN A 47 4.45 3.54 4.74
CA GLN A 47 5.38 4.48 5.36
C GLN A 47 6.66 4.65 4.54
N LYS A 48 7.16 3.56 3.99
CA LYS A 48 8.36 3.58 3.17
C LYS A 48 8.18 4.44 1.92
N ASN A 49 6.95 4.47 1.39
CA ASN A 49 6.65 5.19 0.16
C ASN A 49 5.99 6.54 0.38
N GLY A 50 5.90 6.98 1.63
CA GLY A 50 5.33 8.28 1.96
C GLY A 50 3.82 8.37 1.84
N VAL A 51 3.15 7.23 1.86
CA VAL A 51 1.69 7.19 1.84
C VAL A 51 1.15 7.42 3.25
N ASP A 52 0.16 8.29 3.37
CA ASP A 52 -0.43 8.64 4.65
C ASP A 52 -1.34 7.53 5.14
N ILE A 53 -0.91 6.83 6.20
CA ILE A 53 -1.69 5.74 6.77
C ILE A 53 -2.79 6.23 7.68
N TYR A 54 -2.72 7.48 8.14
CA TYR A 54 -3.71 8.00 9.11
C TYR A 54 -5.10 8.09 8.51
N LYS A 55 -5.22 8.22 7.20
CA LYS A 55 -6.51 8.19 6.51
C LYS A 55 -7.24 6.86 6.71
N TYR A 56 -6.50 5.82 6.99
CA TYR A 56 -7.01 4.46 7.09
C TYR A 56 -7.08 3.95 8.52
N LEU A 57 -6.78 4.82 9.48
CA LEU A 57 -6.89 4.50 10.90
C LEU A 57 -8.13 5.16 11.48
N SER A 58 -8.89 4.41 12.24
CA SER A 58 -10.03 4.96 12.96
C SER A 58 -9.88 4.70 14.45
N LEU A 59 -10.38 5.66 15.24
CA LEU A 59 -10.37 5.56 16.70
C LEU A 59 -11.72 5.00 17.15
N ASP A 60 -11.75 3.74 17.40
CA ASP A 60 -12.97 3.10 17.89
C ASP A 60 -12.82 2.68 19.31
#